data_8864be79dfcf1f7e69ca9b4b84d2b734
#
_entry.id   8864be79dfcf1f7e69ca9b4b84d2b734
#
_cell.length_a   1.000
_cell.length_b   1.000
_cell.length_c   1.000
_cell.angle_alpha   90.00
_cell.angle_beta   90.00
_cell.angle_gamma   90.00
#
_symmetry.space_group_name_H-M   'P 1'
#
loop_
_entity.id
_entity.type
_entity.pdbx_description
1 polymer ?
#
loop_
_entity_poly.entity_id
_entity_poly.type
_entity_poly.pdbx_seq_one_letter_code
_entity_poly.pdbx_strand_id
1 'polypeptide(L)'
;MENYQIRKIDDHTWQLEDPFLTYLYLLEGEKEALLIDAGNGFSGLKEVVASLTDKPVTVALTHGHFDHTGAAAEFEKCLIHKADVPVLSQGFDRGTRKYQVKRFSEIFDLTLPDEEITYLVNAREPENLEYLTEGQKIDLGNRILEVIETPGHTHGCVCFLDVTNGCLFAGDTGCNREILVYFDHSATVEDVKLSDEKLLARKAEYTQIWPGHHECPMDASCLEDYHKAAEDILENPGIGEKIPLDKGYKILYNYHTIGISYTEAHIHR
;
A
#
# COMPACT_ATOMS: atom_id res chain seq x y z
N MET A 1 -10.88 12.43 -19.36
CA MET A 1 -10.43 11.00 -19.43
C MET A 1 -10.75 10.41 -18.07
N GLU A 2 -11.41 9.26 -18.00
CA GLU A 2 -11.62 8.60 -16.71
C GLU A 2 -10.26 8.00 -16.30
N ASN A 3 -9.65 8.59 -15.27
CA ASN A 3 -8.33 8.17 -14.78
C ASN A 3 -8.38 6.91 -13.90
N TYR A 4 -9.58 6.41 -13.57
CA TYR A 4 -9.72 5.26 -12.69
C TYR A 4 -10.53 4.16 -13.35
N GLN A 5 -10.00 2.94 -13.35
CA GLN A 5 -10.77 1.75 -13.66
C GLN A 5 -11.46 1.25 -12.39
N ILE A 6 -12.74 0.91 -12.48
CA ILE A 6 -13.56 0.51 -11.33
C ILE A 6 -13.92 -0.96 -11.50
N ARG A 7 -13.57 -1.77 -10.51
CA ARG A 7 -13.99 -3.17 -10.37
C ARG A 7 -14.86 -3.31 -9.13
N LYS A 8 -16.12 -3.70 -9.30
CA LYS A 8 -16.97 -4.07 -8.17
C LYS A 8 -16.56 -5.44 -7.64
N ILE A 9 -16.19 -5.52 -6.35
CA ILE A 9 -15.82 -6.77 -5.65
C ILE A 9 -17.10 -7.43 -5.09
N ASP A 10 -17.90 -6.64 -4.38
CA ASP A 10 -19.22 -7.02 -3.86
C ASP A 10 -20.14 -5.80 -3.87
N ASP A 11 -21.33 -5.88 -3.22
CA ASP A 11 -22.30 -4.78 -3.25
C ASP A 11 -21.84 -3.52 -2.52
N HIS A 12 -20.85 -3.62 -1.65
CA HIS A 12 -20.34 -2.56 -0.79
C HIS A 12 -18.82 -2.42 -0.82
N THR A 13 -18.16 -3.01 -1.83
CA THR A 13 -16.70 -2.98 -1.97
C THR A 13 -16.30 -2.81 -3.42
N TRP A 14 -15.45 -1.81 -3.68
CA TRP A 14 -14.91 -1.53 -5.01
C TRP A 14 -13.38 -1.44 -4.94
N GLN A 15 -12.74 -1.98 -5.97
CA GLN A 15 -11.35 -1.71 -6.30
C GLN A 15 -11.32 -0.62 -7.36
N LEU A 16 -10.49 0.39 -7.14
CA LEU A 16 -10.16 1.41 -8.12
C LEU A 16 -8.69 1.23 -8.52
N GLU A 17 -8.40 1.35 -9.80
CA GLU A 17 -7.05 1.24 -10.34
C GLU A 17 -6.71 2.53 -11.05
N ASP A 18 -5.62 3.17 -10.67
CA ASP A 18 -5.12 4.36 -11.35
C ASP A 18 -4.20 4.00 -12.54
N PRO A 19 -3.86 4.95 -13.44
CA PRO A 19 -3.06 4.69 -14.63
C PRO A 19 -1.65 4.14 -14.38
N PHE A 20 -1.11 4.27 -13.17
CA PHE A 20 0.16 3.68 -12.78
C PHE A 20 0.00 2.35 -12.05
N LEU A 21 -1.19 1.73 -12.18
CA LEU A 21 -1.53 0.40 -11.68
C LEU A 21 -1.42 0.27 -10.15
N THR A 22 -1.77 1.34 -9.43
CA THR A 22 -1.98 1.28 -7.99
C THR A 22 -3.44 1.01 -7.68
N TYR A 23 -3.71 0.10 -6.76
CA TYR A 23 -5.04 -0.26 -6.32
C TYR A 23 -5.43 0.47 -5.05
N LEU A 24 -6.64 1.03 -5.10
CA LEU A 24 -7.32 1.64 -3.97
C LEU A 24 -8.59 0.83 -3.72
N TYR A 25 -9.05 0.82 -2.47
CA TYR A 25 -10.27 0.07 -2.13
C TYR A 25 -11.26 0.94 -1.40
N LEU A 26 -12.46 1.08 -1.97
CA LEU A 26 -13.57 1.76 -1.31
C LEU A 26 -14.46 0.71 -0.64
N LEU A 27 -14.63 0.85 0.68
CA LEU A 27 -15.42 -0.03 1.53
C LEU A 27 -16.56 0.77 2.15
N GLU A 28 -17.80 0.40 1.85
CA GLU A 28 -18.96 1.08 2.37
C GLU A 28 -19.59 0.30 3.53
N GLY A 29 -19.94 1.01 4.61
CA GLY A 29 -20.79 0.54 5.69
C GLY A 29 -22.12 1.29 5.72
N GLU A 30 -22.94 1.06 6.75
CA GLU A 30 -24.25 1.73 6.86
C GLU A 30 -24.12 3.23 7.13
N LYS A 31 -23.07 3.68 7.83
CA LYS A 31 -22.91 5.07 8.28
C LYS A 31 -21.83 5.83 7.53
N GLU A 32 -20.71 5.18 7.27
CA GLU A 32 -19.49 5.77 6.71
C GLU A 32 -18.87 4.84 5.68
N ALA A 33 -17.97 5.37 4.86
CA ALA A 33 -17.14 4.59 3.96
C ALA A 33 -15.66 4.85 4.26
N LEU A 34 -14.82 3.85 4.00
CA LEU A 34 -13.38 3.90 4.10
C LEU A 34 -12.78 3.76 2.71
N LEU A 35 -11.92 4.69 2.34
CA LEU A 35 -11.07 4.55 1.16
C LEU A 35 -9.67 4.13 1.63
N ILE A 36 -9.28 2.90 1.34
CA ILE A 36 -7.93 2.40 1.62
C ILE A 36 -7.04 2.81 0.46
N ASP A 37 -6.03 3.62 0.77
CA ASP A 37 -5.10 4.30 -0.11
C ASP A 37 -5.77 5.35 -1.04
N ALA A 38 -4.97 6.22 -1.61
CA ALA A 38 -5.39 7.35 -2.43
C ALA A 38 -4.60 7.46 -3.76
N GLY A 39 -3.90 6.38 -4.15
CA GLY A 39 -3.20 6.26 -5.42
C GLY A 39 -2.11 7.30 -5.63
N ASN A 40 -1.70 7.44 -6.88
CA ASN A 40 -0.67 8.38 -7.32
C ASN A 40 -1.12 9.86 -7.29
N GLY A 41 -2.43 10.11 -7.15
CA GLY A 41 -3.00 11.45 -7.12
C GLY A 41 -3.45 11.95 -8.50
N PHE A 42 -3.87 11.05 -9.38
CA PHE A 42 -4.55 11.43 -10.61
C PHE A 42 -5.85 12.20 -10.32
N SER A 43 -6.19 13.14 -11.20
CA SER A 43 -7.38 13.95 -11.07
C SER A 43 -8.67 13.11 -11.11
N GLY A 44 -9.69 13.54 -10.36
CA GLY A 44 -11.03 12.95 -10.41
C GLY A 44 -11.30 11.82 -9.40
N LEU A 45 -10.37 11.52 -8.45
CA LEU A 45 -10.61 10.47 -7.45
C LEU A 45 -11.84 10.76 -6.60
N LYS A 46 -11.96 12.00 -6.12
CA LYS A 46 -13.09 12.40 -5.27
C LYS A 46 -14.43 12.26 -5.98
N GLU A 47 -14.50 12.63 -7.25
CA GLU A 47 -15.69 12.51 -8.09
C GLU A 47 -16.05 11.04 -8.34
N VAL A 48 -15.06 10.19 -8.59
CA VAL A 48 -15.25 8.74 -8.75
C VAL A 48 -15.80 8.14 -7.47
N VAL A 49 -15.18 8.42 -6.32
CA VAL A 49 -15.64 7.94 -5.02
C VAL A 49 -17.06 8.42 -4.72
N ALA A 50 -17.38 9.70 -4.97
CA ALA A 50 -18.71 10.26 -4.78
C ALA A 50 -19.78 9.67 -5.73
N SER A 51 -19.37 9.05 -6.84
CA SER A 51 -20.29 8.32 -7.73
C SER A 51 -20.64 6.92 -7.21
N LEU A 52 -19.83 6.36 -6.29
CA LEU A 52 -19.99 5.00 -5.76
C LEU A 52 -20.66 4.97 -4.40
N THR A 53 -20.52 6.03 -3.59
CA THR A 53 -21.13 6.13 -2.26
C THR A 53 -21.59 7.54 -1.94
N ASP A 54 -22.69 7.67 -1.19
CA ASP A 54 -23.18 8.94 -0.62
C ASP A 54 -22.74 9.16 0.84
N LYS A 55 -21.97 8.21 1.39
CA LYS A 55 -21.53 8.25 2.78
C LYS A 55 -20.32 9.19 2.97
N PRO A 56 -20.14 9.73 4.18
CA PRO A 56 -18.87 10.38 4.54
C PRO A 56 -17.71 9.42 4.33
N VAL A 57 -16.65 9.88 3.65
CA VAL A 57 -15.47 9.06 3.32
C VAL A 57 -14.27 9.50 4.14
N THR A 58 -13.66 8.55 4.84
CA THR A 58 -12.34 8.69 5.48
C THR A 58 -11.31 7.94 4.65
N VAL A 59 -10.16 8.56 4.37
CA VAL A 59 -9.01 7.86 3.76
C VAL A 59 -8.20 7.18 4.86
N ALA A 60 -7.79 5.93 4.64
CA ALA A 60 -6.88 5.20 5.50
C ALA A 60 -5.71 4.67 4.67
N LEU A 61 -4.51 5.12 4.96
CA LEU A 61 -3.32 4.80 4.20
C LEU A 61 -2.64 3.54 4.77
N THR A 62 -2.30 2.61 3.90
CA THR A 62 -1.53 1.42 4.26
C THR A 62 -0.10 1.78 4.64
N HIS A 63 0.48 2.79 3.96
CA HIS A 63 1.81 3.32 4.23
C HIS A 63 2.02 4.70 3.56
N GLY A 64 3.20 5.28 3.73
CA GLY A 64 3.47 6.67 3.35
C GLY A 64 3.97 6.91 1.92
N HIS A 65 4.11 5.90 1.06
CA HIS A 65 4.63 6.12 -0.29
C HIS A 65 3.70 6.97 -1.16
N PHE A 66 4.31 7.72 -2.07
CA PHE A 66 3.65 8.74 -2.91
C PHE A 66 2.54 8.17 -3.81
N ASP A 67 2.66 6.90 -4.22
CA ASP A 67 1.71 6.17 -5.05
C ASP A 67 0.51 5.61 -4.28
N HIS A 68 0.53 5.69 -2.95
CA HIS A 68 -0.59 5.37 -2.07
C HIS A 68 -1.25 6.60 -1.45
N THR A 69 -0.58 7.75 -1.49
CA THR A 69 -1.00 8.94 -0.73
C THR A 69 -1.46 10.11 -1.59
N GLY A 70 -1.30 10.02 -2.92
CA GLY A 70 -1.29 11.16 -3.83
C GLY A 70 -2.53 12.04 -3.81
N ALA A 71 -3.73 11.48 -3.72
CA ALA A 71 -4.99 12.23 -3.67
C ALA A 71 -5.60 12.32 -2.25
N ALA A 72 -4.87 11.92 -1.20
CA ALA A 72 -5.41 11.90 0.16
C ALA A 72 -5.93 13.28 0.64
N ALA A 73 -5.31 14.38 0.18
CA ALA A 73 -5.73 15.75 0.52
C ALA A 73 -7.07 16.18 -0.12
N GLU A 74 -7.65 15.41 -1.02
CA GLU A 74 -8.99 15.67 -1.56
C GLU A 74 -10.09 15.34 -0.56
N PHE A 75 -9.78 14.57 0.47
CA PHE A 75 -10.69 14.12 1.51
C PHE A 75 -10.46 14.87 2.82
N GLU A 76 -11.51 14.99 3.62
CA GLU A 76 -11.49 15.79 4.85
C GLU A 76 -10.62 15.17 5.94
N LYS A 77 -10.56 13.82 6.00
CA LYS A 77 -9.87 13.06 7.05
C LYS A 77 -8.98 12.00 6.44
N CYS A 78 -7.75 11.89 6.96
CA CYS A 78 -6.76 10.93 6.54
C CYS A 78 -6.14 10.22 7.76
N LEU A 79 -6.13 8.88 7.74
CA LEU A 79 -5.54 8.04 8.76
C LEU A 79 -4.23 7.46 8.21
N ILE A 80 -3.16 7.50 9.02
CA ILE A 80 -1.86 6.92 8.68
C ILE A 80 -1.14 6.45 9.95
N HIS A 81 -0.28 5.46 9.87
CA HIS A 81 0.59 5.12 10.99
C HIS A 81 1.65 6.22 11.20
N LYS A 82 1.90 6.59 12.46
CA LYS A 82 2.76 7.72 12.81
C LYS A 82 4.19 7.60 12.26
N ALA A 83 4.73 6.38 12.18
CA ALA A 83 6.09 6.15 11.69
C ALA A 83 6.25 6.51 10.20
N ASP A 84 5.17 6.54 9.43
CA ASP A 84 5.19 6.82 8.00
C ASP A 84 4.89 8.28 7.63
N VAL A 85 4.61 9.14 8.60
CA VAL A 85 4.43 10.59 8.33
C VAL A 85 5.64 11.21 7.62
N PRO A 86 6.91 10.91 7.99
CA PRO A 86 8.06 11.43 7.25
C PRO A 86 8.13 10.95 5.79
N VAL A 87 7.74 9.69 5.52
CA VAL A 87 7.70 9.11 4.16
C VAL A 87 6.62 9.81 3.34
N LEU A 88 5.42 9.98 3.90
CA LEU A 88 4.32 10.74 3.31
C LEU A 88 4.75 12.16 2.95
N SER A 89 5.32 12.92 3.88
CA SER A 89 5.76 14.31 3.63
C SER A 89 6.84 14.38 2.54
N GLN A 90 7.78 13.43 2.51
CA GLN A 90 8.78 13.35 1.43
C GLN A 90 8.12 13.07 0.08
N GLY A 91 7.06 12.25 0.05
CA GLY A 91 6.27 11.97 -1.16
C GLY A 91 5.61 13.21 -1.77
N PHE A 92 5.34 14.26 -0.99
CA PHE A 92 4.78 15.53 -1.46
C PHE A 92 5.82 16.59 -1.81
N ASP A 93 7.13 16.32 -1.63
CA ASP A 93 8.15 17.20 -2.19
C ASP A 93 7.99 17.29 -3.71
N ARG A 94 7.96 18.52 -4.21
CA ARG A 94 7.70 18.77 -5.64
C ARG A 94 8.75 18.16 -6.57
N GLY A 95 10.00 18.12 -6.14
CA GLY A 95 11.09 17.51 -6.92
C GLY A 95 10.92 16.00 -6.97
N THR A 96 10.59 15.39 -5.84
CA THR A 96 10.27 13.96 -5.70
C THR A 96 9.09 13.60 -6.59
N ARG A 97 7.96 14.32 -6.52
CA ARG A 97 6.78 14.06 -7.35
C ARG A 97 7.08 14.17 -8.85
N LYS A 98 7.78 15.23 -9.25
CA LYS A 98 8.18 15.41 -10.66
C LYS A 98 9.03 14.25 -11.18
N TYR A 99 9.97 13.77 -10.36
CA TYR A 99 10.81 12.62 -10.70
C TYR A 99 9.97 11.35 -10.83
N GLN A 100 9.09 11.08 -9.87
CA GLN A 100 8.26 9.88 -9.86
C GLN A 100 7.24 9.85 -11.01
N VAL A 101 6.54 10.95 -11.25
CA VAL A 101 5.59 11.06 -12.38
C VAL A 101 6.30 10.77 -13.71
N LYS A 102 7.49 11.35 -13.92
CA LYS A 102 8.30 11.08 -15.12
C LYS A 102 8.69 9.60 -15.18
N ARG A 103 9.25 9.05 -14.11
CA ARG A 103 9.72 7.66 -14.02
C ARG A 103 8.59 6.67 -14.29
N PHE A 104 7.43 6.88 -13.67
CA PHE A 104 6.29 5.97 -13.84
C PHE A 104 5.66 6.10 -15.23
N SER A 105 5.59 7.30 -15.79
CA SER A 105 5.19 7.46 -17.20
C SER A 105 6.09 6.68 -18.14
N GLU A 106 7.40 6.66 -17.89
CA GLU A 106 8.37 5.87 -18.68
C GLU A 106 8.19 4.35 -18.44
N ILE A 107 8.01 3.90 -17.19
CA ILE A 107 7.85 2.47 -16.86
C ILE A 107 6.56 1.89 -17.46
N PHE A 108 5.47 2.65 -17.42
CA PHE A 108 4.16 2.21 -17.92
C PHE A 108 3.89 2.62 -19.37
N ASP A 109 4.87 3.23 -20.06
CA ASP A 109 4.75 3.73 -21.45
C ASP A 109 3.52 4.63 -21.63
N LEU A 110 3.30 5.54 -20.69
CA LEU A 110 2.16 6.44 -20.67
C LEU A 110 2.56 7.85 -21.08
N THR A 111 1.80 8.44 -21.99
CA THR A 111 1.90 9.86 -22.35
C THR A 111 0.76 10.61 -21.67
N LEU A 112 1.07 11.33 -20.60
CA LEU A 112 0.09 12.11 -19.86
C LEU A 112 -0.07 13.52 -20.45
N PRO A 113 -1.28 14.11 -20.45
CA PRO A 113 -1.48 15.52 -20.77
C PRO A 113 -0.72 16.44 -19.79
N ASP A 114 -0.26 17.60 -20.28
CA ASP A 114 0.50 18.57 -19.45
C ASP A 114 -0.30 19.04 -18.20
N GLU A 115 -1.63 19.16 -18.33
CA GLU A 115 -2.51 19.50 -17.21
C GLU A 115 -2.50 18.41 -16.13
N GLU A 116 -2.54 17.12 -16.52
CA GLU A 116 -2.48 16.00 -15.58
C GLU A 116 -1.10 15.89 -14.92
N ILE A 117 -0.02 16.06 -15.67
CA ILE A 117 1.33 16.14 -15.10
C ILE A 117 1.42 17.27 -14.08
N THR A 118 0.85 18.44 -14.41
CA THR A 118 0.81 19.57 -13.50
C THR A 118 0.02 19.29 -12.24
N TYR A 119 -1.11 18.60 -12.36
CA TYR A 119 -1.95 18.18 -11.24
C TYR A 119 -1.20 17.22 -10.31
N LEU A 120 -0.66 16.14 -10.85
CA LEU A 120 0.13 15.14 -10.12
C LEU A 120 1.32 15.75 -9.38
N VAL A 121 2.10 16.64 -10.06
CA VAL A 121 3.29 17.28 -9.48
C VAL A 121 2.94 18.27 -8.37
N ASN A 122 1.77 18.87 -8.40
CA ASN A 122 1.31 19.85 -7.39
C ASN A 122 0.31 19.25 -6.39
N ALA A 123 0.19 17.93 -6.29
CA ALA A 123 -0.60 17.29 -5.26
C ALA A 123 -0.19 17.79 -3.87
N ARG A 124 -1.16 17.93 -2.98
CA ARG A 124 -0.96 18.52 -1.65
C ARG A 124 -0.93 17.45 -0.59
N GLU A 125 -0.08 17.65 0.42
CA GLU A 125 -0.09 16.85 1.63
C GLU A 125 -1.43 17.02 2.38
N PRO A 126 -2.04 15.94 2.91
CA PRO A 126 -3.25 16.04 3.73
C PRO A 126 -2.95 16.78 5.05
N GLU A 127 -3.83 17.73 5.42
CA GLU A 127 -3.64 18.55 6.61
C GLU A 127 -4.17 17.90 7.89
N ASN A 128 -5.23 17.09 7.79
CA ASN A 128 -5.92 16.46 8.93
C ASN A 128 -5.51 15.01 9.07
N LEU A 129 -4.33 14.76 9.64
CA LEU A 129 -3.83 13.43 9.92
C LEU A 129 -4.25 12.95 11.30
N GLU A 130 -4.87 11.77 11.38
CA GLU A 130 -5.03 10.99 12.59
C GLU A 130 -4.16 9.73 12.52
N TYR A 131 -3.74 9.20 13.68
CA TYR A 131 -2.78 8.12 13.70
C TYR A 131 -3.45 6.77 13.92
N LEU A 132 -3.07 5.81 13.08
CA LEU A 132 -3.41 4.40 13.22
C LEU A 132 -2.50 3.73 14.26
N THR A 133 -3.06 2.75 14.95
CA THR A 133 -2.34 1.93 15.94
C THR A 133 -2.78 0.47 15.86
N GLU A 134 -1.92 -0.44 16.32
CA GLU A 134 -2.21 -1.88 16.38
C GLU A 134 -3.54 -2.18 17.09
N GLY A 135 -4.36 -3.01 16.46
CA GLY A 135 -5.65 -3.45 17.00
C GLY A 135 -6.76 -2.41 16.99
N GLN A 136 -6.50 -1.20 16.47
CA GLN A 136 -7.53 -0.17 16.31
C GLN A 136 -8.65 -0.67 15.40
N LYS A 137 -9.90 -0.44 15.83
CA LYS A 137 -11.08 -0.78 15.04
C LYS A 137 -11.68 0.46 14.39
N ILE A 138 -11.96 0.35 13.09
CA ILE A 138 -12.69 1.34 12.30
C ILE A 138 -14.07 0.76 12.04
N ASP A 139 -15.10 1.35 12.66
CA ASP A 139 -16.49 0.90 12.57
C ASP A 139 -17.27 1.79 11.58
N LEU A 140 -17.65 1.23 10.44
CA LEU A 140 -18.41 1.90 9.40
C LEU A 140 -19.94 1.79 9.58
N GLY A 141 -20.37 1.21 10.72
CA GLY A 141 -21.79 1.02 11.10
C GLY A 141 -22.18 -0.44 11.23
N ASN A 142 -22.04 -1.25 10.20
CA ASN A 142 -22.28 -2.71 10.19
C ASN A 142 -21.07 -3.47 9.65
N ARG A 143 -19.95 -2.77 9.45
CA ARG A 143 -18.69 -3.29 8.92
C ARG A 143 -17.53 -2.78 9.76
N ILE A 144 -16.70 -3.69 10.24
CA ILE A 144 -15.57 -3.38 11.12
C ILE A 144 -14.28 -3.79 10.44
N LEU A 145 -13.33 -2.85 10.38
CA LEU A 145 -11.96 -3.13 10.00
C LEU A 145 -11.06 -3.03 11.22
N GLU A 146 -10.08 -3.91 11.30
CA GLU A 146 -9.05 -3.89 12.33
C GLU A 146 -7.70 -3.59 11.70
N VAL A 147 -6.95 -2.68 12.31
CA VAL A 147 -5.60 -2.30 11.92
C VAL A 147 -4.61 -3.32 12.46
N ILE A 148 -3.75 -3.84 11.59
CA ILE A 148 -2.64 -4.73 11.96
C ILE A 148 -1.35 -4.05 11.50
N GLU A 149 -0.47 -3.67 12.43
CA GLU A 149 0.84 -3.12 12.10
C GLU A 149 1.72 -4.21 11.50
N THR A 150 2.25 -3.94 10.30
CA THR A 150 3.06 -4.86 9.50
C THR A 150 4.32 -4.18 8.97
N PRO A 151 5.22 -3.70 9.88
CA PRO A 151 6.48 -3.10 9.43
C PRO A 151 7.29 -4.08 8.57
N GLY A 152 7.94 -3.54 7.55
CA GLY A 152 8.72 -4.29 6.56
C GLY A 152 9.08 -3.36 5.41
N HIS A 153 8.18 -3.22 4.43
CA HIS A 153 8.34 -2.32 3.30
C HIS A 153 8.58 -0.86 3.74
N THR A 154 7.81 -0.39 4.73
CA THR A 154 8.13 0.80 5.54
C THR A 154 8.00 0.47 7.03
N HIS A 155 8.47 1.38 7.89
CA HIS A 155 8.30 1.23 9.34
C HIS A 155 6.84 1.38 9.80
N GLY A 156 6.01 2.07 9.04
CA GLY A 156 4.62 2.34 9.38
C GLY A 156 3.61 1.61 8.52
N CYS A 157 4.02 0.55 7.80
CA CYS A 157 3.07 -0.29 7.08
C CYS A 157 2.00 -0.87 8.01
N VAL A 158 0.75 -0.83 7.54
CA VAL A 158 -0.39 -1.47 8.18
C VAL A 158 -1.21 -2.24 7.16
N CYS A 159 -1.80 -3.34 7.59
CA CYS A 159 -2.88 -4.02 6.88
C CYS A 159 -4.22 -3.70 7.53
N PHE A 160 -5.29 -3.72 6.74
CA PHE A 160 -6.66 -3.60 7.25
C PHE A 160 -7.37 -4.94 7.10
N LEU A 161 -7.70 -5.57 8.22
CA LEU A 161 -8.50 -6.78 8.24
C LEU A 161 -9.99 -6.41 8.35
N ASP A 162 -10.74 -6.64 7.29
CA ASP A 162 -12.19 -6.59 7.32
C ASP A 162 -12.72 -7.84 8.02
N VAL A 163 -12.95 -7.73 9.32
CA VAL A 163 -13.42 -8.84 10.15
C VAL A 163 -14.87 -9.23 9.84
N THR A 164 -15.61 -8.36 9.15
CA THR A 164 -16.99 -8.62 8.74
C THR A 164 -17.07 -9.52 7.52
N ASN A 165 -16.21 -9.27 6.52
CA ASN A 165 -16.24 -9.95 5.23
C ASN A 165 -15.08 -10.94 5.01
N GLY A 166 -14.13 -11.02 5.93
CA GLY A 166 -13.00 -11.94 5.84
C GLY A 166 -12.02 -11.61 4.71
N CYS A 167 -11.69 -10.33 4.54
CA CYS A 167 -10.74 -9.83 3.55
C CYS A 167 -9.59 -9.08 4.23
N LEU A 168 -8.36 -9.27 3.74
CA LEU A 168 -7.18 -8.55 4.20
C LEU A 168 -6.71 -7.58 3.10
N PHE A 169 -6.73 -6.28 3.38
CA PHE A 169 -6.16 -5.24 2.50
C PHE A 169 -4.74 -4.97 2.96
N ALA A 170 -3.77 -5.37 2.14
CA ALA A 170 -2.37 -5.51 2.57
C ALA A 170 -1.43 -4.41 2.07
N GLY A 171 -1.88 -3.51 1.19
CA GLY A 171 -0.98 -2.54 0.56
C GLY A 171 0.24 -3.26 -0.03
N ASP A 172 1.44 -2.80 0.34
CA ASP A 172 2.71 -3.38 -0.12
C ASP A 172 3.35 -4.37 0.87
N THR A 173 2.64 -4.72 1.94
CA THR A 173 3.06 -5.80 2.85
C THR A 173 3.02 -7.17 2.17
N GLY A 174 2.12 -7.36 1.20
CA GLY A 174 2.02 -8.61 0.44
C GLY A 174 1.53 -8.35 -0.97
N CYS A 175 2.39 -8.50 -1.96
CA CYS A 175 2.05 -8.40 -3.39
C CYS A 175 2.72 -9.54 -4.18
N ASN A 176 2.15 -9.91 -5.32
CA ASN A 176 2.62 -11.06 -6.11
C ASN A 176 3.81 -10.71 -7.00
N ARG A 177 4.89 -10.24 -6.45
CA ARG A 177 6.21 -10.07 -7.10
C ARG A 177 7.29 -9.93 -6.07
N GLU A 178 7.50 -8.71 -5.55
CA GLU A 178 8.53 -8.48 -4.54
C GLU A 178 8.09 -7.43 -3.52
N ILE A 179 8.42 -7.65 -2.26
CA ILE A 179 8.39 -6.64 -1.21
C ILE A 179 9.75 -5.91 -1.23
N LEU A 180 9.70 -4.57 -1.25
CA LEU A 180 10.90 -3.73 -1.31
C LEU A 180 11.32 -3.33 0.11
N VAL A 181 12.42 -3.91 0.61
CA VAL A 181 12.98 -3.69 1.96
C VAL A 181 14.39 -3.14 1.83
N TYR A 182 14.62 -2.16 0.97
CA TYR A 182 15.95 -1.60 0.69
C TYR A 182 16.01 -0.07 0.67
N PHE A 183 14.89 0.61 0.91
CA PHE A 183 14.87 2.06 1.03
C PHE A 183 15.36 2.49 2.42
N ASP A 184 15.91 3.70 2.53
CA ASP A 184 16.35 4.25 3.83
C ASP A 184 15.25 4.30 4.90
N HIS A 185 14.00 4.30 4.47
CA HIS A 185 12.79 4.29 5.32
C HIS A 185 12.11 2.92 5.41
N SER A 186 12.70 1.88 4.82
CA SER A 186 12.25 0.50 5.04
C SER A 186 12.59 0.04 6.46
N ALA A 187 11.77 -0.85 7.01
CA ALA A 187 12.12 -1.62 8.19
C ALA A 187 13.09 -2.75 7.80
N THR A 188 13.02 -3.92 8.41
CA THR A 188 13.97 -5.01 8.17
C THR A 188 13.29 -6.26 7.64
N VAL A 189 14.07 -7.20 7.10
CA VAL A 189 13.59 -8.56 6.75
C VAL A 189 13.09 -9.29 8.00
N GLU A 190 13.74 -9.06 9.16
CA GLU A 190 13.26 -9.59 10.44
C GLU A 190 11.88 -9.04 10.81
N ASP A 191 11.60 -7.74 10.52
CA ASP A 191 10.28 -7.15 10.69
C ASP A 191 9.25 -7.77 9.73
N VAL A 192 9.61 -8.01 8.45
CA VAL A 192 8.74 -8.72 7.50
C VAL A 192 8.32 -10.07 8.07
N LYS A 193 9.30 -10.89 8.52
CA LYS A 193 9.01 -12.20 9.11
C LYS A 193 8.02 -12.11 10.27
N LEU A 194 8.23 -11.17 11.20
CA LEU A 194 7.35 -11.00 12.37
C LEU A 194 5.96 -10.47 11.98
N SER A 195 5.87 -9.67 10.94
CA SER A 195 4.60 -9.19 10.38
C SER A 195 3.82 -10.33 9.76
N ASP A 196 4.48 -11.20 8.97
CA ASP A 196 3.87 -12.40 8.40
C ASP A 196 3.40 -13.37 9.48
N GLU A 197 4.18 -13.57 10.56
CA GLU A 197 3.76 -14.38 11.70
C GLU A 197 2.45 -13.88 12.32
N LYS A 198 2.28 -12.55 12.48
CA LYS A 198 1.03 -11.95 12.96
C LYS A 198 -0.14 -12.24 12.02
N LEU A 199 0.06 -12.04 10.73
CA LEU A 199 -0.97 -12.26 9.72
C LEU A 199 -1.34 -13.74 9.63
N LEU A 200 -0.36 -14.64 9.63
CA LEU A 200 -0.57 -16.09 9.59
C LEU A 200 -1.28 -16.62 10.84
N ALA A 201 -1.01 -16.07 12.02
CA ALA A 201 -1.74 -16.41 13.25
C ALA A 201 -3.25 -16.10 13.16
N ARG A 202 -3.64 -15.19 12.27
CA ARG A 202 -5.03 -14.78 12.00
C ARG A 202 -5.58 -15.35 10.68
N LYS A 203 -4.88 -16.27 10.03
CA LYS A 203 -5.25 -16.83 8.72
C LYS A 203 -6.67 -17.40 8.63
N ALA A 204 -7.25 -17.82 9.76
CA ALA A 204 -8.63 -18.31 9.78
C ALA A 204 -9.69 -17.19 9.65
N GLU A 205 -9.30 -15.91 9.76
CA GLU A 205 -10.21 -14.77 9.74
C GLU A 205 -10.38 -14.13 8.36
N TYR A 206 -9.55 -14.52 7.38
CA TYR A 206 -9.63 -14.01 6.02
C TYR A 206 -9.29 -15.11 5.00
N THR A 207 -9.85 -14.99 3.80
CA THR A 207 -9.66 -15.95 2.70
C THR A 207 -8.93 -15.36 1.51
N GLN A 208 -8.90 -14.04 1.40
CA GLN A 208 -8.30 -13.30 0.29
C GLN A 208 -7.47 -12.14 0.80
N ILE A 209 -6.36 -11.88 0.10
CA ILE A 209 -5.51 -10.72 0.29
C ILE A 209 -5.67 -9.79 -0.91
N TRP A 210 -5.90 -8.52 -0.62
CA TRP A 210 -6.07 -7.44 -1.58
C TRP A 210 -4.87 -6.51 -1.49
N PRO A 211 -3.85 -6.67 -2.39
CA PRO A 211 -2.62 -5.89 -2.37
C PRO A 211 -2.78 -4.50 -2.98
N GLY A 212 -1.75 -3.66 -2.82
CA GLY A 212 -1.67 -2.35 -3.49
C GLY A 212 -1.32 -2.43 -4.98
N HIS A 213 -0.74 -3.54 -5.43
CA HIS A 213 -0.24 -3.72 -6.79
C HIS A 213 -0.35 -5.16 -7.29
N HIS A 214 -0.20 -5.36 -8.61
CA HIS A 214 -0.02 -6.62 -9.31
C HIS A 214 -1.26 -7.53 -9.30
N GLU A 215 -1.08 -8.83 -9.11
CA GLU A 215 -2.18 -9.80 -9.16
C GLU A 215 -3.11 -9.64 -7.94
N CYS A 216 -4.42 -9.65 -8.18
CA CYS A 216 -5.41 -9.32 -7.17
C CYS A 216 -6.77 -10.02 -7.43
N PRO A 217 -7.39 -10.69 -6.46
CA PRO A 217 -6.90 -10.97 -5.12
C PRO A 217 -5.84 -12.07 -5.11
N MET A 218 -5.08 -12.14 -4.03
CA MET A 218 -4.10 -13.21 -3.78
C MET A 218 -4.65 -14.23 -2.78
N ASP A 219 -4.17 -15.47 -2.90
CA ASP A 219 -4.39 -16.49 -1.89
C ASP A 219 -3.55 -16.22 -0.64
N ALA A 220 -4.08 -16.53 0.53
CA ALA A 220 -3.39 -16.30 1.81
C ALA A 220 -2.09 -17.13 1.97
N SER A 221 -1.85 -18.14 1.13
CA SER A 221 -0.60 -18.93 1.13
C SER A 221 0.62 -18.10 0.73
N CYS A 222 0.45 -16.98 0.04
CA CYS A 222 1.58 -16.10 -0.31
C CYS A 222 2.33 -15.59 0.93
N LEU A 223 1.65 -15.43 2.08
CA LEU A 223 2.30 -15.04 3.34
C LEU A 223 3.19 -16.15 3.91
N GLU A 224 2.87 -17.42 3.66
CA GLU A 224 3.74 -18.54 4.03
C GLU A 224 5.03 -18.50 3.22
N ASP A 225 4.94 -18.15 1.93
CA ASP A 225 6.09 -18.01 1.05
C ASP A 225 6.95 -16.81 1.46
N TYR A 226 6.36 -15.66 1.81
CA TYR A 226 7.08 -14.49 2.32
C TYR A 226 7.77 -14.78 3.65
N HIS A 227 7.06 -15.41 4.59
CA HIS A 227 7.63 -15.83 5.87
C HIS A 227 8.85 -16.74 5.66
N LYS A 228 8.73 -17.74 4.76
CA LYS A 228 9.83 -18.65 4.46
C LYS A 228 10.99 -17.95 3.76
N ALA A 229 10.73 -17.06 2.81
CA ALA A 229 11.76 -16.25 2.16
C ALA A 229 12.53 -15.39 3.16
N ALA A 230 11.82 -14.77 4.11
CA ALA A 230 12.45 -13.99 5.17
C ALA A 230 13.32 -14.87 6.10
N GLU A 231 12.86 -16.08 6.47
CA GLU A 231 13.67 -17.04 7.23
C GLU A 231 14.96 -17.41 6.49
N ASP A 232 14.87 -17.74 5.19
CA ASP A 232 16.04 -18.13 4.38
C ASP A 232 17.09 -16.99 4.31
N ILE A 233 16.62 -15.72 4.20
CA ILE A 233 17.49 -14.54 4.23
C ILE A 233 18.16 -14.38 5.60
N LEU A 234 17.41 -14.55 6.69
CA LEU A 234 17.92 -14.44 8.06
C LEU A 234 18.95 -15.53 8.38
N GLU A 235 18.74 -16.76 7.90
CA GLU A 235 19.65 -17.89 8.06
C GLU A 235 20.91 -17.77 7.18
N ASN A 236 20.78 -17.15 5.99
CA ASN A 236 21.85 -17.00 5.02
C ASN A 236 21.91 -15.56 4.47
N PRO A 237 22.42 -14.59 5.26
CA PRO A 237 22.53 -13.21 4.85
C PRO A 237 23.28 -13.03 3.51
N GLY A 238 22.66 -12.32 2.57
CA GLY A 238 23.21 -12.10 1.23
C GLY A 238 22.77 -13.13 0.18
N ILE A 239 21.88 -14.06 0.52
CA ILE A 239 21.25 -14.95 -0.46
C ILE A 239 20.43 -14.13 -1.48
N GLY A 240 20.55 -14.47 -2.77
CA GLY A 240 19.84 -13.81 -3.86
C GLY A 240 20.76 -13.19 -4.91
N GLU A 241 20.15 -12.50 -5.85
CA GLU A 241 20.84 -11.83 -6.95
C GLU A 241 21.11 -10.36 -6.59
N LYS A 242 22.36 -9.91 -6.78
CA LYS A 242 22.72 -8.49 -6.61
C LYS A 242 22.32 -7.70 -7.85
N ILE A 243 21.38 -6.77 -7.67
CA ILE A 243 20.86 -5.91 -8.74
C ILE A 243 21.42 -4.49 -8.52
N PRO A 244 22.15 -3.92 -9.52
CA PRO A 244 22.66 -2.56 -9.43
C PRO A 244 21.53 -1.53 -9.30
N LEU A 245 21.76 -0.51 -8.46
CA LEU A 245 20.97 0.71 -8.36
C LEU A 245 21.82 1.90 -8.77
N ASP A 246 21.23 3.09 -8.90
CA ASP A 246 21.99 4.34 -9.16
C ASP A 246 23.09 4.57 -8.10
N LYS A 247 22.83 4.15 -6.87
CA LYS A 247 23.80 4.13 -5.79
C LYS A 247 23.75 2.77 -5.08
N GLY A 248 24.85 2.01 -5.16
CA GLY A 248 24.95 0.71 -4.51
C GLY A 248 24.22 -0.40 -5.27
N TYR A 249 23.60 -1.30 -4.54
CA TYR A 249 22.83 -2.43 -5.07
C TYR A 249 21.76 -2.85 -4.06
N LYS A 250 20.72 -3.52 -4.57
CA LYS A 250 19.80 -4.34 -3.78
C LYS A 250 20.11 -5.81 -4.01
N ILE A 251 19.66 -6.66 -3.10
CA ILE A 251 19.70 -8.12 -3.25
C ILE A 251 18.25 -8.55 -3.41
N LEU A 252 17.94 -9.24 -4.51
CA LEU A 252 16.63 -9.85 -4.74
C LEU A 252 16.72 -11.33 -4.47
N TYR A 253 15.98 -11.79 -3.47
CA TYR A 253 15.76 -13.22 -3.22
C TYR A 253 14.35 -13.59 -3.65
N ASN A 254 14.24 -14.49 -4.64
CA ASN A 254 12.97 -15.02 -5.12
C ASN A 254 12.68 -16.36 -4.45
N TYR A 255 11.44 -16.53 -4.00
CA TYR A 255 10.91 -17.76 -3.45
C TYR A 255 9.55 -18.06 -4.09
N HIS A 256 9.42 -19.15 -4.83
CA HIS A 256 8.25 -19.45 -5.66
C HIS A 256 7.87 -18.26 -6.57
N THR A 257 6.69 -17.66 -6.36
CA THR A 257 6.15 -16.54 -7.18
C THR A 257 6.39 -15.18 -6.55
N ILE A 258 7.00 -15.13 -5.36
CA ILE A 258 7.25 -13.88 -4.62
C ILE A 258 8.76 -13.62 -4.49
N GLY A 259 9.11 -12.42 -4.06
CA GLY A 259 10.49 -12.06 -3.74
C GLY A 259 10.59 -11.03 -2.64
N ILE A 260 11.76 -10.94 -2.04
CA ILE A 260 12.14 -9.87 -1.11
C ILE A 260 13.39 -9.18 -1.66
N SER A 261 13.28 -7.89 -1.94
CA SER A 261 14.42 -7.03 -2.28
C SER A 261 14.93 -6.33 -1.02
N TYR A 262 16.19 -6.52 -0.67
CA TYR A 262 16.76 -5.99 0.57
C TYR A 262 18.21 -5.54 0.38
N THR A 263 18.79 -4.91 1.41
CA THR A 263 20.24 -4.67 1.55
C THR A 263 20.73 -5.31 2.84
N GLU A 264 22.07 -5.50 2.97
CA GLU A 264 22.64 -6.04 4.19
C GLU A 264 22.32 -5.20 5.45
N ALA A 265 22.05 -3.90 5.27
CA ALA A 265 21.67 -3.00 6.36
C ALA A 265 20.22 -3.21 6.86
N HIS A 266 19.39 -3.88 6.07
CA HIS A 266 17.96 -4.09 6.37
C HIS A 266 17.63 -5.56 6.71
N ILE A 267 18.61 -6.35 7.16
CA ILE A 267 18.37 -7.75 7.53
C ILE A 267 17.80 -7.85 8.94
N HIS A 268 18.49 -7.26 9.91
CA HIS A 268 18.13 -7.33 11.33
C HIS A 268 17.71 -5.97 11.90
N ARG A 269 16.90 -6.00 12.95
CA ARG A 269 16.51 -4.83 13.74
C ARG A 269 17.70 -4.11 14.38
#